data_707ed62b4a0fb773b21cc7ed65de6022
#
_entry.id   707ed62b4a0fb773b21cc7ed65de6022
#
_cell.length_a   1.000
_cell.length_b   1.000
_cell.length_c   1.000
_cell.angle_alpha   90.00
_cell.angle_beta   90.00
_cell.angle_gamma   90.00
#
_symmetry.space_group_name_H-M   'P 1'
#
loop_
_entity.id
_entity.type
_entity.pdbx_description
1 polymer ?
#
loop_
_entity_poly.entity_id
_entity_poly.type
_entity_poly.pdbx_seq_one_letter_code
_entity_poly.pdbx_strand_id
1 'polypeptide(L)'
;GLSNRMNNYPHQLSGGQCQRVAIARALALRPDILCFDEPTSALDPELTSEVLRSIRKLAERNTTMIIVTHEMNFARDVSSSVIFMDQGCICEQGDPREVFDHPKQDRTRQFLARYHGEN
;
A
#
# COMPACT_ATOMS: atom_id res chain seq x y z
N GLY A 1 -7.32 -3.21 15.01
CA GLY A 1 -8.71 -3.08 14.66
C GLY A 1 -9.11 -4.04 13.55
N LEU A 2 -10.36 -4.00 13.14
CA LEU A 2 -10.84 -4.90 12.10
C LEU A 2 -10.11 -4.70 10.77
N SER A 3 -9.79 -3.46 10.43
CA SER A 3 -9.11 -3.18 9.18
C SER A 3 -7.71 -3.80 9.11
N ASN A 4 -7.04 -3.97 10.25
CA ASN A 4 -5.74 -4.62 10.29
C ASN A 4 -5.81 -6.11 9.98
N ARG A 5 -6.97 -6.70 10.11
CA ARG A 5 -7.15 -8.13 9.89
C ARG A 5 -7.41 -8.48 8.44
N MET A 6 -7.55 -7.49 7.57
CA MET A 6 -7.82 -7.73 6.17
C MET A 6 -6.73 -8.60 5.53
N ASN A 7 -5.47 -8.39 5.90
CA ASN A 7 -4.36 -9.13 5.33
C ASN A 7 -4.13 -10.47 6.01
N ASN A 8 -4.78 -10.71 7.13
CA ASN A 8 -4.66 -11.95 7.88
C ASN A 8 -5.90 -12.82 7.72
N TYR A 9 -6.70 -12.54 6.73
CA TYR A 9 -7.93 -13.28 6.49
C TYR A 9 -7.60 -14.72 6.09
N PRO A 10 -8.44 -15.69 6.48
CA PRO A 10 -8.17 -17.10 6.19
C PRO A 10 -7.93 -17.36 4.72
N HIS A 11 -6.95 -18.20 4.43
CA HIS A 11 -6.53 -18.46 3.06
C HIS A 11 -7.28 -19.66 2.48
N GLN A 12 -8.59 -19.55 2.42
CA GLN A 12 -9.43 -20.56 1.81
C GLN A 12 -9.66 -20.32 0.33
N LEU A 13 -9.28 -19.12 -0.13
CA LEU A 13 -9.42 -18.69 -1.51
C LEU A 13 -8.04 -18.35 -2.06
N SER A 14 -7.95 -18.08 -3.36
CA SER A 14 -6.70 -17.56 -3.92
C SER A 14 -6.35 -16.23 -3.24
N GLY A 15 -5.07 -15.86 -3.25
CA GLY A 15 -4.62 -14.64 -2.60
C GLY A 15 -5.41 -13.41 -3.03
N GLY A 16 -5.62 -13.24 -4.36
CA GLY A 16 -6.37 -12.10 -4.87
C GLY A 16 -7.83 -12.12 -4.46
N GLN A 17 -8.43 -13.30 -4.46
CA GLN A 17 -9.82 -13.44 -4.04
C GLN A 17 -9.99 -13.15 -2.56
N CYS A 18 -9.05 -13.63 -1.73
CA CYS A 18 -9.07 -13.35 -0.30
C CYS A 18 -9.01 -11.85 -0.04
N GLN A 19 -8.16 -11.14 -0.76
CA GLN A 19 -8.02 -9.70 -0.59
C GLN A 19 -9.29 -8.96 -0.99
N ARG A 20 -9.90 -9.34 -2.10
CA ARG A 20 -11.13 -8.69 -2.54
C ARG A 20 -12.29 -8.92 -1.57
N VAL A 21 -12.40 -10.13 -1.03
CA VAL A 21 -13.42 -10.42 -0.02
C VAL A 21 -13.16 -9.59 1.24
N ALA A 22 -11.91 -9.50 1.66
CA ALA A 22 -11.54 -8.71 2.84
C ALA A 22 -11.87 -7.22 2.63
N ILE A 23 -11.60 -6.68 1.46
CA ILE A 23 -11.93 -5.30 1.13
C ILE A 23 -13.44 -5.08 1.21
N ALA A 24 -14.22 -5.97 0.62
CA ALA A 24 -15.68 -5.85 0.63
C ALA A 24 -16.23 -5.89 2.05
N ARG A 25 -15.69 -6.77 2.89
CA ARG A 25 -16.11 -6.85 4.30
C ARG A 25 -15.79 -5.58 5.06
N ALA A 26 -14.59 -5.06 4.86
CA ALA A 26 -14.17 -3.83 5.52
C ALA A 26 -15.11 -2.68 5.15
N LEU A 27 -15.46 -2.57 3.86
CA LEU A 27 -16.38 -1.53 3.39
C LEU A 27 -17.76 -1.69 3.98
N ALA A 28 -18.23 -2.93 4.14
CA ALA A 28 -19.55 -3.19 4.71
C ALA A 28 -19.63 -2.71 6.16
N LEU A 29 -18.52 -2.70 6.87
CA LEU A 29 -18.45 -2.22 8.24
C LEU A 29 -18.37 -0.69 8.34
N ARG A 30 -18.17 -0.03 7.21
CA ARG A 30 -18.06 1.43 7.10
C ARG A 30 -17.04 2.02 8.09
N PRO A 31 -15.79 1.54 8.07
CA PRO A 31 -14.78 2.06 8.98
C PRO A 31 -14.38 3.47 8.59
N ASP A 32 -13.93 4.27 9.56
CA ASP A 32 -13.39 5.59 9.29
C ASP A 32 -12.05 5.53 8.58
N ILE A 33 -11.24 4.52 8.89
CA ILE A 33 -9.90 4.35 8.32
C ILE A 33 -9.73 2.88 7.92
N LEU A 34 -9.24 2.68 6.70
CA LEU A 34 -8.84 1.35 6.23
C LEU A 34 -7.33 1.22 6.30
N CYS A 35 -6.86 0.07 6.80
CA CYS A 35 -5.44 -0.23 6.86
C CYS A 35 -5.12 -1.45 6.00
N PHE A 36 -4.15 -1.32 5.11
CA PHE A 36 -3.65 -2.41 4.29
C PHE A 36 -2.17 -2.63 4.60
N ASP A 37 -1.80 -3.86 4.95
CA ASP A 37 -0.42 -4.20 5.25
C ASP A 37 0.06 -5.20 4.21
N GLU A 38 0.89 -4.73 3.27
CA GLU A 38 1.43 -5.55 2.17
C GLU A 38 0.33 -6.30 1.43
N PRO A 39 -0.68 -5.58 0.90
CA PRO A 39 -1.86 -6.24 0.32
C PRO A 39 -1.56 -7.10 -0.91
N THR A 40 -0.40 -6.92 -1.53
CA THR A 40 -0.01 -7.67 -2.71
C THR A 40 1.11 -8.67 -2.44
N SER A 41 1.47 -8.84 -1.17
CA SER A 41 2.52 -9.79 -0.79
C SER A 41 2.14 -11.21 -1.22
N ALA A 42 3.08 -11.92 -1.83
CA ALA A 42 2.93 -13.31 -2.26
C ALA A 42 1.90 -13.53 -3.37
N LEU A 43 1.45 -12.47 -4.05
CA LEU A 43 0.56 -12.60 -5.20
C LEU A 43 1.36 -12.57 -6.50
N ASP A 44 0.84 -13.25 -7.53
CA ASP A 44 1.44 -13.14 -8.86
C ASP A 44 1.11 -11.76 -9.47
N PRO A 45 1.81 -11.36 -10.56
CA PRO A 45 1.61 -10.03 -11.13
C PRO A 45 0.19 -9.71 -11.55
N GLU A 46 -0.54 -10.69 -12.05
CA GLU A 46 -1.91 -10.47 -12.50
C GLU A 46 -2.83 -10.16 -11.33
N LEU A 47 -2.74 -10.96 -10.27
CA LEU A 47 -3.54 -10.73 -9.06
C LEU A 47 -3.13 -9.46 -8.34
N THR A 48 -1.84 -9.16 -8.34
CA THR A 48 -1.33 -7.90 -7.79
C THR A 48 -2.01 -6.71 -8.47
N SER A 49 -2.08 -6.71 -9.80
CA SER A 49 -2.71 -5.63 -10.55
C SER A 49 -4.19 -5.48 -10.20
N GLU A 50 -4.90 -6.58 -10.02
CA GLU A 50 -6.31 -6.54 -9.66
C GLU A 50 -6.53 -5.93 -8.27
N VAL A 51 -5.71 -6.35 -7.29
CA VAL A 51 -5.83 -5.84 -5.93
C VAL A 51 -5.50 -4.35 -5.89
N LEU A 52 -4.43 -3.93 -6.55
CA LEU A 52 -4.06 -2.51 -6.59
C LEU A 52 -5.14 -1.67 -7.26
N ARG A 53 -5.77 -2.19 -8.31
CA ARG A 53 -6.86 -1.49 -8.98
C ARG A 53 -8.03 -1.28 -8.02
N SER A 54 -8.37 -2.30 -7.24
CA SER A 54 -9.44 -2.19 -6.26
C SER A 54 -9.16 -1.12 -5.20
N ILE A 55 -7.92 -1.11 -4.71
CA ILE A 55 -7.53 -0.10 -3.71
C ILE A 55 -7.53 1.30 -4.33
N ARG A 56 -7.08 1.42 -5.58
CA ARG A 56 -7.10 2.70 -6.28
C ARG A 56 -8.51 3.27 -6.41
N LYS A 57 -9.49 2.42 -6.67
CA LYS A 57 -10.89 2.85 -6.73
C LYS A 57 -11.38 3.39 -5.39
N LEU A 58 -10.96 2.78 -4.30
CA LEU A 58 -11.30 3.28 -2.97
C LEU A 58 -10.69 4.66 -2.72
N ALA A 59 -9.46 4.86 -3.18
CA ALA A 59 -8.80 6.16 -3.03
C ALA A 59 -9.55 7.25 -3.79
N GLU A 60 -10.10 6.92 -4.95
CA GLU A 60 -10.87 7.87 -5.74
C GLU A 60 -12.16 8.31 -5.04
N ARG A 61 -12.63 7.53 -4.08
CA ARG A 61 -13.82 7.85 -3.30
C ARG A 61 -13.50 8.61 -2.03
N ASN A 62 -12.28 9.12 -1.90
CA ASN A 62 -11.83 9.88 -0.73
C ASN A 62 -11.88 9.06 0.56
N THR A 63 -11.70 7.76 0.45
CA THR A 63 -11.62 6.89 1.62
C THR A 63 -10.27 7.11 2.30
N THR A 64 -10.28 7.30 3.61
CA THR A 64 -9.02 7.44 4.36
C THR A 64 -8.38 6.07 4.52
N MET A 65 -7.13 5.95 4.06
CA MET A 65 -6.42 4.67 4.06
C MET A 65 -4.97 4.84 4.48
N ILE A 66 -4.47 3.83 5.18
CA ILE A 66 -3.05 3.69 5.47
C ILE A 66 -2.60 2.41 4.78
N ILE A 67 -1.60 2.52 3.90
CA ILE A 67 -1.13 1.40 3.10
C ILE A 67 0.35 1.20 3.33
N VAL A 68 0.73 0.01 3.80
CA VAL A 68 2.13 -0.40 3.90
C VAL A 68 2.41 -1.26 2.68
N THR A 69 3.35 -0.84 1.84
CA THR A 69 3.59 -1.53 0.58
C THR A 69 5.01 -1.35 0.09
N HIS A 70 5.47 -2.33 -0.70
CA HIS A 70 6.70 -2.22 -1.48
C HIS A 70 6.42 -1.85 -2.94
N GLU A 71 5.17 -1.67 -3.31
CA GLU A 71 4.80 -1.28 -4.67
C GLU A 71 4.99 0.23 -4.81
N MET A 72 6.18 0.64 -5.23
CA MET A 72 6.57 2.04 -5.21
C MET A 72 5.79 2.90 -6.20
N ASN A 73 5.55 2.39 -7.42
CA ASN A 73 4.79 3.16 -8.40
C ASN A 73 3.35 3.39 -7.94
N PHE A 74 2.77 2.38 -7.33
CA PHE A 74 1.42 2.48 -6.78
C PHE A 74 1.38 3.51 -5.64
N ALA A 75 2.35 3.42 -4.72
CA ALA A 75 2.42 4.36 -3.61
C ALA A 75 2.53 5.80 -4.10
N ARG A 76 3.39 6.03 -5.11
CA ARG A 76 3.56 7.36 -5.68
C ARG A 76 2.28 7.89 -6.31
N ASP A 77 1.57 7.04 -7.06
CA ASP A 77 0.41 7.48 -7.84
C ASP A 77 -0.84 7.68 -7.00
N VAL A 78 -1.00 6.92 -5.93
CA VAL A 78 -2.26 6.84 -5.19
C VAL A 78 -2.24 7.68 -3.92
N SER A 79 -1.07 7.85 -3.30
CA SER A 79 -0.96 8.48 -1.99
C SER A 79 -1.08 10.00 -2.05
N SER A 80 -1.69 10.56 -1.03
CA SER A 80 -1.64 12.01 -0.80
C SER A 80 -0.43 12.39 0.04
N SER A 81 0.10 11.43 0.82
CA SER A 81 1.31 11.60 1.61
C SER A 81 1.99 10.25 1.74
N VAL A 82 3.31 10.23 1.68
CA VAL A 82 4.08 9.00 1.88
C VAL A 82 4.99 9.15 3.09
N ILE A 83 5.21 8.03 3.75
CA ILE A 83 6.07 7.95 4.92
C ILE A 83 7.07 6.83 4.66
N PHE A 84 8.35 7.17 4.61
CA PHE A 84 9.40 6.18 4.49
C PHE A 84 9.89 5.83 5.89
N MET A 85 9.83 4.55 6.24
CA MET A 85 10.25 4.07 7.55
C MET A 85 11.49 3.20 7.43
N ASP A 86 12.38 3.34 8.39
CA ASP A 86 13.59 2.54 8.45
C ASP A 86 13.88 2.21 9.91
N GLN A 87 14.09 0.94 10.20
CA GLN A 87 14.41 0.46 11.55
C GLN A 87 13.41 0.95 12.60
N GLY A 88 12.13 0.91 12.26
CA GLY A 88 11.07 1.26 13.20
C GLY A 88 10.87 2.75 13.41
N CYS A 89 11.58 3.60 12.65
CA CYS A 89 11.48 5.04 12.78
C CYS A 89 11.10 5.68 11.46
N ILE A 90 10.40 6.81 11.53
CA ILE A 90 10.10 7.60 10.34
C ILE A 90 11.40 8.26 9.88
N CYS A 91 11.80 7.97 8.65
CA CYS A 91 12.99 8.53 8.05
C CYS A 91 12.66 9.79 7.27
N GLU A 92 11.61 9.74 6.48
CA GLU A 92 11.19 10.87 5.65
C GLU A 92 9.70 10.80 5.40
N GLN A 93 9.06 11.96 5.30
CA GLN A 93 7.61 12.04 5.11
C GLN A 93 7.29 13.27 4.26
N GLY A 94 6.30 13.14 3.39
CA GLY A 94 5.85 14.30 2.63
C GLY A 94 5.05 13.93 1.41
N ASP A 95 4.92 14.90 0.50
CA ASP A 95 4.24 14.72 -0.77
C ASP A 95 4.94 13.63 -1.57
N PRO A 96 4.18 12.73 -2.23
CA PRO A 96 4.79 11.63 -2.99
C PRO A 96 5.83 12.11 -4.02
N ARG A 97 5.54 13.17 -4.73
CA ARG A 97 6.48 13.67 -5.75
C ARG A 97 7.78 14.15 -5.12
N GLU A 98 7.68 14.80 -3.96
CA GLU A 98 8.87 15.26 -3.26
C GLU A 98 9.69 14.10 -2.74
N VAL A 99 9.05 13.13 -2.10
CA VAL A 99 9.76 12.02 -1.47
C VAL A 99 10.37 11.10 -2.52
N PHE A 100 9.63 10.81 -3.60
CA PHE A 100 10.12 9.90 -4.64
C PHE A 100 11.09 10.56 -5.62
N ASP A 101 10.82 11.79 -6.01
CA ASP A 101 11.63 12.45 -7.03
C ASP A 101 12.78 13.27 -6.45
N HIS A 102 12.61 13.79 -5.24
CA HIS A 102 13.59 14.65 -4.59
C HIS A 102 13.78 14.26 -3.13
N PRO A 103 14.15 13.01 -2.84
CA PRO A 103 14.32 12.57 -1.45
C PRO A 103 15.43 13.34 -0.76
N LYS A 104 15.18 13.75 0.49
CA LYS A 104 16.09 14.57 1.25
C LYS A 104 17.04 13.74 2.10
N GLN A 105 16.62 12.56 2.52
CA GLN A 105 17.42 11.71 3.39
C GLN A 105 18.21 10.68 2.58
N ASP A 106 19.45 10.44 3.00
CA ASP A 106 20.30 9.48 2.30
C ASP A 106 19.71 8.09 2.28
N ARG A 107 19.08 7.68 3.37
CA ARG A 107 18.45 6.35 3.44
C ARG A 107 17.32 6.21 2.44
N THR A 108 16.52 7.26 2.29
CA THR A 108 15.45 7.27 1.30
C THR A 108 16.04 7.16 -0.11
N ARG A 109 17.09 7.93 -0.39
CA ARG A 109 17.75 7.88 -1.69
C ARG A 109 18.32 6.50 -1.99
N GLN A 110 18.95 5.87 -1.00
CA GLN A 110 19.51 4.52 -1.18
C GLN A 110 18.42 3.49 -1.45
N PHE A 111 17.33 3.56 -0.73
CA PHE A 111 16.21 2.65 -0.92
C PHE A 111 15.60 2.81 -2.32
N LEU A 112 15.33 4.04 -2.72
CA LEU A 112 14.71 4.31 -4.02
C LEU A 112 15.64 4.01 -5.18
N ALA A 113 16.96 4.26 -5.00
CA ALA A 113 17.94 3.93 -6.03
C ALA A 113 17.98 2.43 -6.30
N ARG A 114 17.88 1.62 -5.24
CA ARG A 114 17.83 0.17 -5.38
C ARG A 114 16.60 -0.25 -6.17
N TYR A 115 15.49 0.40 -5.93
CA TYR A 115 14.24 0.12 -6.62
C TYR A 115 14.34 0.48 -8.11
N HIS A 116 14.86 1.67 -8.40
CA HIS A 116 15.03 2.12 -9.79
C HIS A 116 16.09 1.31 -10.54
N GLY A 117 17.10 0.82 -9.84
CA GLY A 117 18.15 0.04 -10.45
C GLY A 117 17.72 -1.33 -10.93
N GLU A 118 16.58 -1.81 -10.50
CA GLU A 118 16.06 -3.11 -10.89
C GLU A 118 15.21 -3.07 -12.15
N ASN A 119 14.97 -1.90 -12.69
CA ASN A 119 14.14 -1.73 -13.88
C ASN A 119 14.95 -1.75 -15.15
#